data_ba212af19c7602beafcc2a9733360e5d
#
_entry.id   ba212af19c7602beafcc2a9733360e5d
#
_cell.length_a   1.000
_cell.length_b   1.000
_cell.length_c   1.000
_cell.angle_alpha   90.00
_cell.angle_beta   90.00
_cell.angle_gamma   90.00
#
_symmetry.space_group_name_H-M   'P 1'
#
loop_
_entity.id
_entity.type
_entity.pdbx_description
1 polymer ?
#
loop_
_entity_poly.entity_id
_entity_poly.type
_entity_poly.pdbx_seq_one_letter_code
_entity_poly.pdbx_strand_id
1 'polypeptide(L)' 'MQQMYHPADLAAMDPLVLMKNLDHVRMTSRRLSYILQQQVHLYTPEANQLREQIDRYVEAERQIEGEMSRRRIRA' A
#
# COMPACT_ATOMS: atom_id res chain seq x y z
N MET A 1 4.43 -13.61 -4.91
CA MET A 1 3.43 -12.62 -4.49
C MET A 1 3.30 -11.57 -5.60
N GLN A 2 2.09 -11.31 -6.05
CA GLN A 2 1.90 -10.29 -7.09
C GLN A 2 2.08 -8.90 -6.49
N GLN A 3 2.88 -8.08 -7.16
CA GLN A 3 3.02 -6.67 -6.79
C GLN A 3 1.77 -5.91 -7.23
N MET A 4 1.31 -4.98 -6.40
CA MET A 4 0.16 -4.14 -6.74
C MET A 4 0.47 -3.20 -7.91
N TYR A 5 1.71 -2.74 -8.02
CA TYR A 5 2.17 -1.88 -9.09
C TYR A 5 3.33 -2.52 -9.84
N HIS A 6 3.28 -2.46 -11.15
CA HIS A 6 4.39 -2.86 -11.98
C HIS A 6 5.40 -1.71 -12.08
N PRO A 7 6.73 -1.97 -12.00
CA PRO A 7 7.72 -0.90 -12.06
C PRO A 7 7.60 0.02 -13.28
N ALA A 8 7.24 -0.53 -14.44
CA ALA A 8 7.06 0.26 -15.65
C ALA A 8 5.87 1.23 -15.53
N ASP A 9 4.79 0.78 -14.88
CA ASP A 9 3.62 1.63 -14.65
C ASP A 9 3.95 2.76 -13.69
N LEU A 10 4.71 2.47 -12.64
CA LEU A 10 5.16 3.50 -11.69
C LEU A 10 6.04 4.54 -12.39
N ALA A 11 6.95 4.08 -13.26
CA ALA A 11 7.85 4.97 -13.98
C ALA A 11 7.10 5.90 -14.94
N ALA A 12 5.92 5.47 -15.43
CA ALA A 12 5.11 6.23 -16.36
C ALA A 12 4.14 7.20 -15.68
N MET A 13 3.96 7.13 -14.36
CA MET A 13 3.02 7.96 -13.63
C MET A 13 3.53 9.38 -13.44
N ASP A 14 2.62 10.36 -13.56
CA ASP A 14 2.91 11.74 -13.19
C ASP A 14 3.11 11.87 -11.68
N PRO A 15 3.87 12.89 -11.22
CA PRO A 15 4.06 13.11 -9.78
C PRO A 15 2.74 13.23 -9.00
N LEU A 16 1.74 13.91 -9.55
CA LEU A 16 0.44 14.04 -8.89
C LEU A 16 -0.28 12.70 -8.77
N VAL A 17 -0.17 11.85 -9.79
CA VAL A 17 -0.76 10.52 -9.77
C VAL A 17 -0.07 9.65 -8.73
N LEU A 18 1.26 9.72 -8.63
CA LEU A 18 2.01 9.02 -7.60
C LEU A 18 1.57 9.45 -6.20
N MET A 19 1.44 10.76 -5.98
CA MET A 19 1.02 11.28 -4.68
C MET A 19 -0.39 10.84 -4.31
N LYS A 20 -1.33 10.87 -5.27
CA LYS A 20 -2.70 10.41 -5.04
C LYS A 20 -2.74 8.91 -4.71
N ASN A 21 -1.97 8.11 -5.43
CA ASN A 21 -1.90 6.69 -5.16
C ASN A 21 -1.27 6.41 -3.80
N LEU A 22 -0.24 7.18 -3.43
CA LEU A 22 0.39 7.06 -2.12
C LEU A 22 -0.62 7.34 -1.00
N ASP A 23 -1.37 8.43 -1.11
CA ASP A 23 -2.41 8.75 -0.14
C ASP A 23 -3.45 7.65 -0.04
N HIS A 24 -3.89 7.12 -1.18
CA HIS A 24 -4.88 6.05 -1.23
C HIS A 24 -4.38 4.80 -0.52
N VAL A 25 -3.15 4.35 -0.82
CA VAL A 25 -2.63 3.13 -0.20
C VAL A 25 -2.37 3.32 1.29
N ARG A 26 -1.92 4.50 1.71
CA ARG A 26 -1.72 4.80 3.13
C ARG A 26 -3.04 4.78 3.90
N MET A 27 -4.06 5.44 3.38
CA MET A 27 -5.38 5.48 4.02
C MET A 27 -6.00 4.09 4.07
N THR A 28 -5.90 3.33 3.00
CA THR A 28 -6.45 1.97 2.92
C THR A 28 -5.73 1.05 3.90
N SER A 29 -4.41 1.13 3.96
CA SER A 29 -3.59 0.35 4.89
C SER A 29 -3.98 0.64 6.35
N ARG A 30 -4.13 1.92 6.69
CA ARG A 30 -4.55 2.31 8.05
C ARG A 30 -5.94 1.80 8.40
N ARG A 31 -6.87 1.91 7.45
CA ARG A 31 -8.24 1.42 7.66
C ARG A 31 -8.27 -0.08 7.88
N LEU A 32 -7.54 -0.84 7.06
CA LEU A 32 -7.44 -2.29 7.21
C LEU A 32 -6.79 -2.66 8.53
N SER A 33 -5.75 -1.96 8.93
CA SER A 33 -5.09 -2.19 10.23
C SER A 33 -6.05 -1.94 11.39
N TYR A 34 -6.86 -0.89 11.30
CA TYR A 34 -7.86 -0.61 12.32
C TYR A 34 -8.90 -1.75 12.39
N ILE A 35 -9.37 -2.22 11.24
CA ILE A 35 -10.33 -3.33 11.19
C ILE A 35 -9.72 -4.58 11.83
N LEU A 36 -8.45 -4.88 11.52
CA LEU A 36 -7.76 -6.02 12.10
C LEU A 36 -7.66 -5.91 13.62
N GLN A 37 -7.38 -4.72 14.15
CA GLN A 37 -7.31 -4.49 15.59
C GLN A 37 -8.65 -4.71 16.30
N GLN A 38 -9.75 -4.56 15.57
CA GLN A 38 -11.08 -4.79 16.12
C GLN A 38 -11.49 -6.27 16.14
N GLN A 39 -10.68 -7.14 15.54
CA GLN A 39 -10.98 -8.57 15.52
C GLN A 39 -10.73 -9.17 16.90
N VAL A 40 -11.74 -9.91 17.40
CA VAL A 40 -11.63 -10.61 18.69
C VAL A 40 -10.68 -11.81 18.56
N HIS A 41 -10.70 -12.47 17.41
CA HIS A 41 -9.88 -13.65 17.15
C HIS A 41 -8.89 -13.35 16.03
N LEU A 42 -7.60 -13.21 16.38
CA LEU A 42 -6.55 -12.80 15.45
C LEU A 42 -6.04 -13.91 14.53
N TYR A 43 -6.51 -15.14 14.73
CA TYR A 43 -6.03 -16.30 13.97
C TYR A 43 -7.12 -16.93 13.09
N THR A 44 -8.18 -16.19 12.81
CA THR A 44 -9.22 -16.64 11.89
C THR A 44 -8.75 -16.50 10.44
N PRO A 45 -9.34 -17.26 9.49
CA PRO A 45 -9.06 -17.05 8.07
C PRO A 45 -9.28 -15.62 7.61
N GLU A 46 -10.33 -14.95 8.12
CA GLU A 46 -10.61 -13.55 7.80
C GLU A 46 -9.51 -12.62 8.28
N ALA A 47 -9.00 -12.82 9.48
CA ALA A 47 -7.90 -12.03 10.01
C ALA A 47 -6.63 -12.25 9.18
N ASN A 48 -6.37 -13.49 8.75
CA ASN A 48 -5.22 -13.79 7.89
C ASN A 48 -5.34 -13.11 6.53
N GLN A 49 -6.54 -13.07 5.95
CA GLN A 49 -6.78 -12.34 4.70
C GLN A 49 -6.55 -10.85 4.86
N LEU A 50 -6.99 -10.27 5.98
CA LEU A 50 -6.73 -8.87 6.27
C LEU A 50 -5.22 -8.57 6.37
N ARG A 51 -4.46 -9.45 7.04
CA ARG A 51 -3.02 -9.29 7.14
C ARG A 51 -2.36 -9.32 5.78
N GLU A 52 -2.77 -10.24 4.91
CA GLU A 52 -2.25 -10.33 3.55
C GLU A 52 -2.54 -9.06 2.75
N GLN A 53 -3.75 -8.53 2.87
CA GLN A 53 -4.12 -7.28 2.20
C GLN A 53 -3.30 -6.11 2.73
N ILE A 54 -3.12 -6.01 4.05
CA ILE A 54 -2.30 -4.97 4.66
C ILE A 54 -0.87 -5.04 4.12
N ASP A 55 -0.31 -6.25 4.05
CA ASP A 55 1.06 -6.45 3.54
C ASP A 55 1.18 -5.97 2.09
N ARG A 56 0.16 -6.24 1.26
CA ARG A 56 0.15 -5.77 -0.12
C ARG A 56 0.16 -4.24 -0.22
N TYR A 57 -0.65 -3.58 0.61
CA TYR A 57 -0.71 -2.12 0.63
C TYR A 57 0.57 -1.51 1.19
N VAL A 58 1.18 -2.12 2.20
CA VAL A 58 2.47 -1.68 2.74
C VAL A 58 3.55 -1.79 1.66
N GLU A 59 3.56 -2.88 0.91
CA GLU A 59 4.52 -3.06 -0.18
C GLU A 59 4.26 -2.06 -1.32
N ALA A 60 2.99 -1.81 -1.64
CA ALA A 60 2.63 -0.80 -2.63
C ALA A 60 3.11 0.59 -2.21
N GLU A 61 2.97 0.93 -0.93
CA GLU A 61 3.49 2.18 -0.39
C GLU A 61 5.00 2.29 -0.60
N ARG A 62 5.73 1.22 -0.30
CA ARG A 62 7.19 1.18 -0.52
C ARG A 62 7.55 1.37 -1.98
N GLN A 63 6.80 0.75 -2.88
CA GLN A 63 7.03 0.88 -4.31
C GLN A 63 6.85 2.32 -4.79
N ILE A 64 5.78 2.98 -4.34
CA ILE A 64 5.52 4.36 -4.70
C ILE A 64 6.57 5.29 -4.10
N GLU A 65 6.89 5.12 -2.82
CA GLU A 65 7.92 5.92 -2.14
C GLU A 65 9.28 5.75 -2.80
N GLY A 66 9.62 4.52 -3.21
CA GLY A 66 10.85 4.24 -3.93
C GLY A 66 10.93 4.99 -5.25
N GLU A 67 9.83 5.01 -6.01
CA GLU A 67 9.78 5.76 -7.27
C GLU A 67 9.87 7.26 -7.04
N MET A 68 9.17 7.78 -6.02
CA MET A 68 9.26 9.19 -5.66
C MET A 68 10.67 9.59 -5.25
N SER A 69 11.32 8.75 -4.45
CA SER A 69 12.71 8.99 -4.03
C SER A 69 13.66 9.01 -5.22
N ARG A 70 13.46 8.08 -6.16
CA ARG A 70 14.27 8.01 -7.38
C ARG A 70 14.16 9.30 -8.20
N ARG A 71 12.98 9.91 -8.22
CA ARG A 71 12.72 11.17 -8.93
C ARG A 71 12.97 12.40 -8.07
N ARG A 72 13.36 12.22 -6.81
CA ARG A 72 13.55 13.31 -5.83
C ARG A 72 12.27 14.11 -5.59
N ILE A 73 11.12 13.45 -5.62
CA ILE A 73 9.84 14.06 -5.28
C ILE A 73 9.64 13.97 -3.77
N ARG A 74 9.31 15.09 -3.15
CA ARG A 74 8.99 15.13 -1.72
C ARG A 74 7.48 15.00 -1.53
N ALA A 75 7.08 14.10 -0.64
CA ALA A 75 5.69 13.94 -0.27
C ALA A 75 5.30 14.94 0.82
#